data_4c309537e2a54b18526c1934fe1cc5bf
#
_entry.id   4c309537e2a54b18526c1934fe1cc5bf
#
_cell.length_a   1.000
_cell.length_b   1.000
_cell.length_c   1.000
_cell.angle_alpha   90.00
_cell.angle_beta   90.00
_cell.angle_gamma   90.00
#
_symmetry.space_group_name_H-M   'P 1'
#
loop_
_entity.id
_entity.type
_entity.pdbx_description
1 polymer ?
#
loop_
_entity_poly.entity_id
_entity_poly.type
_entity_poly.pdbx_seq_one_letter_code
_entity_poly.pdbx_strand_id
1 'polypeptide(L)'
;MERLGFDLIERATLESLILDVIDTSKIEGEFLNPELVRSSIARKLGIVGVKLQTTPRNIDGIVDVLLDATQNYNKPLTQERLLGWHNSLFQSGYSGYTKIDVVKYRSAGMKVVSGAFGREKVHFEAPNHERVPYEMNLFLDWLNNKNHSDLVLKSAILHLWFVTIHPFDDGNGRLARAIMDMFLTRSDGSKIRFYSMSNQIFKEHKRYNEIIEKTQKGTSDITEYLEWFLDCFERALLASEKNLEIILDKSRFWDRHRATSINERQRLIINYLYDNYDKEIGFLRTSVYAKRVKCSTDTALRDLQDLVTKGMLKAEDSGKKTNYLVVSPANIRIPKISSEMQTT
;
A
#
# COMPACT_ATOMS: atom_id res chain seq x y z
N MET A 1 25.82 7.69 -14.57
CA MET A 1 24.79 8.47 -13.85
C MET A 1 23.37 7.99 -14.14
N GLU A 2 22.99 7.69 -15.38
CA GLU A 2 21.63 7.22 -15.74
C GLU A 2 21.20 5.91 -15.05
N ARG A 3 22.10 4.94 -14.83
CA ARG A 3 21.75 3.68 -14.15
C ARG A 3 21.36 3.84 -12.67
N LEU A 4 21.89 4.83 -11.96
CA LEU A 4 21.55 5.08 -10.54
C LEU A 4 20.16 5.71 -10.39
N GLY A 5 19.76 6.59 -11.32
CA GLY A 5 18.42 7.17 -11.32
C GLY A 5 17.32 6.12 -11.63
N PHE A 6 17.59 5.20 -12.54
CA PHE A 6 16.65 4.14 -12.93
C PHE A 6 16.39 3.16 -11.77
N ASP A 7 17.43 2.69 -11.08
CA ASP A 7 17.33 1.77 -9.94
C ASP A 7 16.51 2.39 -8.77
N LEU A 8 16.61 3.70 -8.55
CA LEU A 8 15.84 4.39 -7.50
C LEU A 8 14.35 4.51 -7.83
N ILE A 9 14.03 4.83 -9.08
CA ILE A 9 12.65 4.90 -9.57
C ILE A 9 11.99 3.52 -9.46
N GLU A 10 12.68 2.48 -9.89
CA GLU A 10 12.18 1.09 -9.79
C GLU A 10 11.93 0.69 -8.34
N ARG A 11 12.83 1.02 -7.43
CA ARG A 11 12.66 0.75 -5.99
C ARG A 11 11.49 1.50 -5.39
N ALA A 12 11.36 2.79 -5.65
CA ALA A 12 10.25 3.59 -5.13
C ALA A 12 8.90 3.08 -5.66
N THR A 13 8.83 2.74 -6.95
CA THR A 13 7.65 2.14 -7.58
C THR A 13 7.32 0.78 -6.95
N LEU A 14 8.32 -0.07 -6.74
CA LEU A 14 8.13 -1.37 -6.10
C LEU A 14 7.58 -1.23 -4.67
N GLU A 15 8.12 -0.31 -3.86
CA GLU A 15 7.63 -0.06 -2.50
C GLU A 15 6.16 0.42 -2.51
N SER A 16 5.81 1.34 -3.41
CA SER A 16 4.42 1.82 -3.54
C SER A 16 3.45 0.68 -3.90
N LEU A 17 3.81 -0.17 -4.87
CA LEU A 17 3.01 -1.32 -5.27
C LEU A 17 2.87 -2.36 -4.15
N ILE A 18 3.93 -2.58 -3.36
CA ILE A 18 3.88 -3.47 -2.19
C ILE A 18 2.88 -2.93 -1.15
N LEU A 19 2.91 -1.62 -0.87
CA LEU A 19 1.96 -0.99 0.05
C LEU A 19 0.52 -1.13 -0.45
N ASP A 20 0.28 -0.90 -1.74
CA ASP A 20 -1.06 -1.06 -2.33
C ASP A 20 -1.60 -2.49 -2.15
N VAL A 21 -0.80 -3.52 -2.48
CA VAL A 21 -1.21 -4.93 -2.34
C VAL A 21 -1.45 -5.31 -0.87
N ILE A 22 -0.54 -4.93 0.01
CA ILE A 22 -0.63 -5.29 1.44
C ILE A 22 -1.83 -4.61 2.08
N ASP A 23 -2.00 -3.32 1.85
CA ASP A 23 -2.98 -2.55 2.61
C ASP A 23 -4.39 -2.68 2.02
N THR A 24 -4.53 -2.90 0.69
CA THR A 24 -5.83 -3.30 0.13
C THR A 24 -6.31 -4.63 0.69
N SER A 25 -5.40 -5.58 0.97
CA SER A 25 -5.74 -6.86 1.59
C SER A 25 -6.04 -6.71 3.09
N LYS A 26 -5.28 -5.87 3.81
CA LYS A 26 -5.53 -5.59 5.25
C LYS A 26 -6.87 -4.92 5.51
N ILE A 27 -7.33 -4.05 4.60
CA ILE A 27 -8.67 -3.43 4.68
C ILE A 27 -9.75 -4.51 4.72
N GLU A 28 -9.55 -5.63 4.02
CA GLU A 28 -10.45 -6.79 4.01
C GLU A 28 -10.11 -7.83 5.10
N GLY A 29 -9.20 -7.51 6.03
CA GLY A 29 -8.79 -8.42 7.11
C GLY A 29 -7.80 -9.51 6.70
N GLU A 30 -7.25 -9.48 5.48
CA GLU A 30 -6.25 -10.43 5.00
C GLU A 30 -4.82 -9.89 5.19
N PHE A 31 -4.00 -10.60 5.96
CA PHE A 31 -2.62 -10.20 6.29
C PHE A 31 -1.62 -10.95 5.43
N LEU A 32 -1.08 -10.30 4.42
CA LEU A 32 -0.11 -10.87 3.50
C LEU A 32 1.33 -10.70 4.01
N ASN A 33 2.20 -11.66 3.68
CA ASN A 33 3.63 -11.54 3.96
C ASN A 33 4.30 -10.56 2.97
N PRO A 34 4.91 -9.45 3.44
CA PRO A 34 5.51 -8.43 2.58
C PRO A 34 6.62 -8.96 1.66
N GLU A 35 7.42 -9.93 2.14
CA GLU A 35 8.51 -10.50 1.33
C GLU A 35 7.98 -11.35 0.17
N LEU A 36 6.86 -12.03 0.36
CA LEU A 36 6.21 -12.80 -0.71
C LEU A 36 5.54 -11.86 -1.73
N VAL A 37 4.89 -10.78 -1.26
CA VAL A 37 4.34 -9.74 -2.14
C VAL A 37 5.45 -9.10 -2.97
N ARG A 38 6.55 -8.69 -2.34
CA ARG A 38 7.75 -8.17 -3.01
C ARG A 38 8.28 -9.13 -4.07
N SER A 39 8.40 -10.40 -3.74
CA SER A 39 8.87 -11.46 -4.64
C SER A 39 7.95 -11.63 -5.86
N SER A 40 6.62 -11.61 -5.66
CA SER A 40 5.65 -11.72 -6.74
C SER A 40 5.72 -10.52 -7.69
N ILE A 41 5.71 -9.29 -7.16
CA ILE A 41 5.79 -8.06 -7.98
C ILE A 41 7.11 -8.02 -8.75
N ALA A 42 8.26 -8.24 -8.07
CA ALA A 42 9.57 -8.20 -8.69
C ALA A 42 9.69 -9.22 -9.84
N ARG A 43 9.20 -10.44 -9.65
CA ARG A 43 9.18 -11.48 -10.70
C ARG A 43 8.35 -11.05 -11.90
N LYS A 44 7.16 -10.49 -11.69
CA LYS A 44 6.24 -10.09 -12.77
C LYS A 44 6.72 -8.86 -13.53
N LEU A 45 7.43 -7.95 -12.87
CA LEU A 45 8.02 -6.76 -13.48
C LEU A 45 9.44 -6.98 -14.01
N GLY A 46 10.06 -8.15 -13.76
CA GLY A 46 11.43 -8.43 -14.18
C GLY A 46 12.49 -7.66 -13.41
N ILE A 47 12.19 -7.21 -12.17
CA ILE A 47 13.13 -6.44 -11.34
C ILE A 47 14.23 -7.35 -10.83
N VAL A 48 15.48 -7.00 -11.16
CA VAL A 48 16.67 -7.75 -10.74
C VAL A 48 17.16 -7.34 -9.34
N GLY A 49 17.91 -8.25 -8.67
CA GLY A 49 18.49 -7.96 -7.35
C GLY A 49 17.54 -8.20 -6.17
N VAL A 50 16.32 -8.67 -6.41
CA VAL A 50 15.38 -9.13 -5.39
C VAL A 50 15.48 -10.65 -5.25
N LYS A 51 15.56 -11.13 -3.99
CA LYS A 51 15.52 -12.58 -3.71
C LYS A 51 14.11 -13.12 -4.02
N LEU A 52 13.99 -13.86 -5.12
CA LEU A 52 12.72 -14.46 -5.52
C LEU A 52 12.39 -15.69 -4.68
N GLN A 53 11.13 -15.78 -4.26
CA GLN A 53 10.55 -16.89 -3.51
C GLN A 53 9.32 -17.42 -4.25
N THR A 54 8.94 -18.67 -3.99
CA THR A 54 7.65 -19.21 -4.43
C THR A 54 6.52 -18.51 -3.69
N THR A 55 5.53 -18.04 -4.40
CA THR A 55 4.42 -17.27 -3.85
C THR A 55 3.11 -18.05 -3.91
N PRO A 56 2.26 -17.96 -2.88
CA PRO A 56 0.91 -18.51 -2.90
C PRO A 56 0.04 -17.85 -3.99
N ARG A 57 -0.94 -18.60 -4.50
CA ARG A 57 -1.82 -18.15 -5.59
C ARG A 57 -2.65 -16.90 -5.23
N ASN A 58 -3.08 -16.77 -3.98
CA ASN A 58 -3.83 -15.58 -3.54
C ASN A 58 -2.96 -14.31 -3.62
N ILE A 59 -1.65 -14.40 -3.27
CA ILE A 59 -0.72 -13.27 -3.43
C ILE A 59 -0.50 -12.97 -4.91
N ASP A 60 -0.24 -13.98 -5.73
CA ASP A 60 -0.06 -13.77 -7.16
C ASP A 60 -1.31 -13.17 -7.82
N GLY A 61 -2.51 -13.57 -7.37
CA GLY A 61 -3.77 -13.09 -7.90
C GLY A 61 -4.03 -11.62 -7.63
N ILE A 62 -3.85 -11.14 -6.40
CA ILE A 62 -4.03 -9.71 -6.08
C ILE A 62 -2.95 -8.86 -6.75
N VAL A 63 -1.72 -9.37 -6.87
CA VAL A 63 -0.64 -8.70 -7.61
C VAL A 63 -0.99 -8.60 -9.10
N ASP A 64 -1.57 -9.66 -9.71
CA ASP A 64 -2.00 -9.63 -11.12
C ASP A 64 -3.06 -8.54 -11.35
N VAL A 65 -4.05 -8.44 -10.47
CA VAL A 65 -5.10 -7.42 -10.56
C VAL A 65 -4.49 -6.02 -10.50
N LEU A 66 -3.64 -5.74 -9.50
CA LEU A 66 -3.03 -4.42 -9.35
C LEU A 66 -2.12 -4.07 -10.54
N LEU A 67 -1.29 -5.01 -10.99
CA LEU A 67 -0.40 -4.78 -12.12
C LEU A 67 -1.18 -4.60 -13.42
N ASP A 68 -2.24 -5.36 -13.66
CA ASP A 68 -3.07 -5.13 -14.84
C ASP A 68 -3.77 -3.77 -14.77
N ALA A 69 -4.30 -3.37 -13.62
CA ALA A 69 -4.92 -2.06 -13.42
C ALA A 69 -3.93 -0.91 -13.70
N THR A 70 -2.69 -0.99 -13.20
CA THR A 70 -1.70 0.09 -13.28
C THR A 70 -0.81 0.03 -14.53
N GLN A 71 -0.44 -1.13 -15.03
CA GLN A 71 0.41 -1.26 -16.23
C GLN A 71 -0.39 -1.20 -17.53
N ASN A 72 -1.65 -1.66 -17.51
CA ASN A 72 -2.59 -1.61 -18.63
C ASN A 72 -3.69 -0.55 -18.42
N TYR A 73 -3.40 0.51 -17.67
CA TYR A 73 -4.36 1.52 -17.23
C TYR A 73 -5.13 2.20 -18.37
N ASN A 74 -4.55 2.33 -19.56
CA ASN A 74 -5.14 2.97 -20.74
C ASN A 74 -6.07 2.05 -21.54
N LYS A 75 -6.07 0.75 -21.26
CA LYS A 75 -6.99 -0.20 -21.90
C LYS A 75 -8.39 -0.08 -21.30
N PRO A 76 -9.47 -0.28 -22.10
CA PRO A 76 -10.83 -0.34 -21.56
C PRO A 76 -10.97 -1.40 -20.47
N LEU A 77 -11.80 -1.13 -19.46
CA LEU A 77 -12.25 -2.15 -18.53
C LEU A 77 -13.54 -2.77 -19.09
N THR A 78 -13.41 -3.92 -19.74
CA THR A 78 -14.56 -4.70 -20.21
C THR A 78 -15.08 -5.62 -19.11
N GLN A 79 -16.27 -6.16 -19.29
CA GLN A 79 -16.83 -7.16 -18.37
C GLN A 79 -15.87 -8.36 -18.25
N GLU A 80 -15.35 -8.87 -19.36
CA GLU A 80 -14.43 -10.02 -19.37
C GLU A 80 -13.15 -9.73 -18.57
N ARG A 81 -12.59 -8.52 -18.72
CA ARG A 81 -11.40 -8.10 -17.97
C ARG A 81 -11.69 -8.02 -16.47
N LEU A 82 -12.83 -7.45 -16.09
CA LEU A 82 -13.27 -7.37 -14.68
C LEU A 82 -13.52 -8.75 -14.07
N LEU A 83 -14.19 -9.65 -14.81
CA LEU A 83 -14.40 -11.03 -14.39
C LEU A 83 -13.07 -11.80 -14.30
N GLY A 84 -12.12 -11.51 -15.18
CA GLY A 84 -10.75 -12.02 -15.11
C GLY A 84 -10.02 -11.58 -13.85
N TRP A 85 -10.19 -10.32 -13.43
CA TRP A 85 -9.65 -9.82 -12.15
C TRP A 85 -10.25 -10.56 -10.96
N HIS A 86 -11.58 -10.74 -10.97
CA HIS A 86 -12.26 -11.50 -9.93
C HIS A 86 -11.76 -12.95 -9.85
N ASN A 87 -11.59 -13.61 -11.00
CA ASN A 87 -11.00 -14.95 -11.07
C ASN A 87 -9.56 -14.99 -10.50
N SER A 88 -8.76 -13.96 -10.75
CA SER A 88 -7.40 -13.89 -10.20
C SER A 88 -7.39 -13.84 -8.67
N LEU A 89 -8.35 -13.14 -8.05
CA LEU A 89 -8.48 -13.10 -6.60
C LEU A 89 -8.90 -14.44 -6.00
N PHE A 90 -9.75 -15.19 -6.70
CA PHE A 90 -10.43 -16.38 -6.17
C PHE A 90 -10.24 -17.60 -7.05
N GLN A 91 -9.01 -17.90 -7.45
CA GLN A 91 -8.67 -19.04 -8.34
C GLN A 91 -9.13 -20.41 -7.81
N SER A 92 -9.32 -20.54 -6.48
CA SER A 92 -9.83 -21.76 -5.85
C SER A 92 -11.35 -21.90 -5.92
N GLY A 93 -12.08 -20.82 -6.25
CA GLY A 93 -13.54 -20.75 -6.11
C GLY A 93 -14.01 -20.57 -4.66
N TYR A 94 -13.10 -20.19 -3.75
CA TYR A 94 -13.42 -20.00 -2.34
C TYR A 94 -12.88 -18.66 -1.83
N SER A 95 -13.65 -18.07 -0.91
CA SER A 95 -13.22 -17.00 -0.02
C SER A 95 -13.18 -17.55 1.40
N GLY A 96 -11.97 -17.71 1.96
CA GLY A 96 -11.77 -18.47 3.17
C GLY A 96 -12.33 -19.89 3.03
N TYR A 97 -13.35 -20.22 3.83
CA TYR A 97 -14.04 -21.53 3.78
C TYR A 97 -15.34 -21.49 2.96
N THR A 98 -15.78 -20.32 2.50
CA THR A 98 -17.03 -20.14 1.78
C THR A 98 -16.82 -20.29 0.29
N LYS A 99 -17.59 -21.18 -0.35
CA LYS A 99 -17.64 -21.27 -1.81
C LYS A 99 -18.35 -20.04 -2.36
N ILE A 100 -17.75 -19.41 -3.36
CA ILE A 100 -18.30 -18.23 -4.02
C ILE A 100 -18.44 -18.43 -5.53
N ASP A 101 -19.30 -17.64 -6.14
CA ASP A 101 -19.45 -17.58 -7.58
C ASP A 101 -18.28 -16.80 -8.20
N VAL A 102 -17.47 -17.46 -9.02
CA VAL A 102 -16.33 -16.85 -9.72
C VAL A 102 -16.65 -16.67 -11.20
N VAL A 103 -16.12 -15.60 -11.82
CA VAL A 103 -16.33 -15.28 -13.25
C VAL A 103 -17.79 -14.94 -13.59
N LYS A 104 -18.58 -14.59 -12.59
CA LYS A 104 -19.96 -14.09 -12.78
C LYS A 104 -20.35 -13.16 -11.64
N TYR A 105 -21.38 -12.36 -11.88
CA TYR A 105 -21.98 -11.56 -10.82
C TYR A 105 -22.76 -12.43 -9.84
N ARG A 106 -22.91 -11.94 -8.59
CA ARG A 106 -23.70 -12.62 -7.56
C ARG A 106 -25.13 -12.93 -8.01
N SER A 107 -25.66 -14.03 -7.55
CA SER A 107 -27.01 -14.51 -7.85
C SER A 107 -27.96 -14.43 -6.66
N ALA A 108 -27.53 -13.80 -5.56
CA ALA A 108 -28.33 -13.64 -4.33
C ALA A 108 -28.26 -12.20 -3.80
N GLY A 109 -29.17 -11.88 -2.87
CA GLY A 109 -29.12 -10.62 -2.13
C GLY A 109 -27.82 -10.48 -1.34
N MET A 110 -27.30 -9.25 -1.20
CA MET A 110 -26.04 -8.97 -0.53
C MET A 110 -26.23 -7.88 0.53
N LYS A 111 -25.72 -8.13 1.73
CA LYS A 111 -25.64 -7.16 2.83
C LYS A 111 -24.20 -7.00 3.27
N VAL A 112 -23.76 -5.76 3.37
CA VAL A 112 -22.48 -5.43 3.98
C VAL A 112 -22.68 -5.38 5.49
N VAL A 113 -22.04 -6.28 6.20
CA VAL A 113 -22.24 -6.46 7.64
C VAL A 113 -20.92 -6.39 8.41
N SER A 114 -20.98 -6.05 9.70
CA SER A 114 -19.88 -6.22 10.64
C SER A 114 -20.38 -6.79 11.95
N GLY A 115 -19.48 -7.37 12.75
CA GLY A 115 -19.82 -7.98 14.03
C GLY A 115 -19.73 -9.51 14.00
N ALA A 116 -19.99 -10.15 15.17
CA ALA A 116 -19.97 -11.60 15.28
C ALA A 116 -21.24 -12.20 14.66
N PHE A 117 -21.13 -13.44 14.19
CA PHE A 117 -22.25 -14.21 13.65
C PHE A 117 -23.45 -14.22 14.62
N GLY A 118 -24.64 -13.89 14.10
CA GLY A 118 -25.88 -13.76 14.90
C GLY A 118 -26.01 -12.44 15.66
N ARG A 119 -25.07 -11.50 15.55
CA ARG A 119 -25.10 -10.13 16.08
C ARG A 119 -24.58 -9.12 15.10
N GLU A 120 -24.79 -9.38 13.82
CA GLU A 120 -24.27 -8.54 12.74
C GLU A 120 -25.02 -7.19 12.70
N LYS A 121 -24.25 -6.11 12.57
CA LYS A 121 -24.77 -4.80 12.19
C LYS A 121 -24.77 -4.69 10.68
N VAL A 122 -25.94 -4.48 10.08
CA VAL A 122 -26.07 -4.21 8.64
C VAL A 122 -25.69 -2.75 8.38
N HIS A 123 -24.64 -2.53 7.59
CA HIS A 123 -24.18 -1.23 7.15
C HIS A 123 -24.89 -0.77 5.88
N PHE A 124 -25.03 -1.68 4.93
CA PHE A 124 -25.62 -1.39 3.63
C PHE A 124 -26.30 -2.65 3.05
N GLU A 125 -27.40 -2.48 2.33
CA GLU A 125 -28.03 -3.51 1.54
C GLU A 125 -27.87 -3.15 0.07
N ALA A 126 -27.10 -3.98 -0.65
CA ALA A 126 -26.80 -3.75 -2.05
C ALA A 126 -28.06 -3.95 -2.94
N PRO A 127 -28.10 -3.39 -4.15
CA PRO A 127 -29.23 -3.58 -5.08
C PRO A 127 -29.56 -5.06 -5.28
N ASN A 128 -30.83 -5.34 -5.64
CA ASN A 128 -31.25 -6.71 -5.98
C ASN A 128 -30.31 -7.31 -7.04
N HIS A 129 -29.91 -8.57 -6.87
CA HIS A 129 -29.01 -9.27 -7.78
C HIS A 129 -29.50 -9.28 -9.24
N GLU A 130 -30.82 -9.31 -9.48
CA GLU A 130 -31.40 -9.22 -10.83
C GLU A 130 -31.05 -7.91 -11.56
N ARG A 131 -30.80 -6.83 -10.82
CA ARG A 131 -30.39 -5.53 -11.35
C ARG A 131 -28.89 -5.41 -11.62
N VAL A 132 -28.07 -6.24 -10.99
CA VAL A 132 -26.61 -6.13 -11.09
C VAL A 132 -26.09 -6.13 -12.53
N PRO A 133 -26.55 -6.99 -13.45
CA PRO A 133 -26.09 -6.93 -14.85
C PRO A 133 -26.38 -5.59 -15.53
N TYR A 134 -27.55 -5.02 -15.29
CA TYR A 134 -27.93 -3.72 -15.84
C TYR A 134 -27.08 -2.59 -15.25
N GLU A 135 -26.95 -2.54 -13.93
CA GLU A 135 -26.12 -1.51 -13.23
C GLU A 135 -24.66 -1.60 -13.65
N MET A 136 -24.12 -2.80 -13.83
CA MET A 136 -22.75 -3.00 -14.29
C MET A 136 -22.54 -2.59 -15.74
N ASN A 137 -23.52 -2.77 -16.62
CA ASN A 137 -23.45 -2.25 -17.98
C ASN A 137 -23.37 -0.71 -17.97
N LEU A 138 -24.26 -0.04 -17.24
CA LEU A 138 -24.22 1.42 -17.08
C LEU A 138 -22.87 1.90 -16.49
N PHE A 139 -22.38 1.20 -15.48
CA PHE A 139 -21.10 1.48 -14.85
C PHE A 139 -19.93 1.38 -15.85
N LEU A 140 -19.84 0.27 -16.60
CA LEU A 140 -18.77 0.05 -17.57
C LEU A 140 -18.83 1.01 -18.75
N ASP A 141 -20.04 1.34 -19.24
CA ASP A 141 -20.23 2.33 -20.29
C ASP A 141 -19.76 3.71 -19.83
N TRP A 142 -20.17 4.17 -18.65
CA TRP A 142 -19.73 5.44 -18.08
C TRP A 142 -18.22 5.46 -17.80
N LEU A 143 -17.67 4.37 -17.25
CA LEU A 143 -16.25 4.20 -16.98
C LEU A 143 -15.41 4.39 -18.25
N ASN A 144 -15.80 3.77 -19.35
CA ASN A 144 -15.07 3.80 -20.62
C ASN A 144 -15.32 5.07 -21.45
N ASN A 145 -16.33 5.88 -21.08
CA ASN A 145 -16.60 7.14 -21.74
C ASN A 145 -15.47 8.16 -21.49
N LYS A 146 -14.95 8.74 -22.58
CA LYS A 146 -13.81 9.66 -22.57
C LYS A 146 -14.17 11.13 -22.28
N ASN A 147 -15.45 11.47 -22.16
CA ASN A 147 -15.94 12.85 -22.10
C ASN A 147 -15.85 13.52 -20.71
N HIS A 148 -15.12 12.93 -19.75
CA HIS A 148 -14.92 13.51 -18.43
C HIS A 148 -13.58 14.21 -18.34
N SER A 149 -13.60 15.45 -17.86
CA SER A 149 -12.42 16.32 -17.78
C SER A 149 -11.48 15.98 -16.61
N ASP A 150 -12.01 15.50 -15.48
CA ASP A 150 -11.23 15.23 -14.28
C ASP A 150 -11.21 13.73 -13.96
N LEU A 151 -10.02 13.13 -14.10
CA LEU A 151 -9.83 11.68 -13.87
C LEU A 151 -9.69 11.33 -12.39
N VAL A 152 -9.31 12.28 -11.51
CA VAL A 152 -9.23 12.05 -10.07
C VAL A 152 -10.66 11.99 -9.50
N LEU A 153 -11.51 12.94 -9.85
CA LEU A 153 -12.93 12.91 -9.47
C LEU A 153 -13.64 11.68 -10.05
N LYS A 154 -13.32 11.32 -11.30
CA LYS A 154 -13.86 10.11 -11.92
C LYS A 154 -13.45 8.85 -11.16
N SER A 155 -12.20 8.79 -10.70
CA SER A 155 -11.70 7.70 -9.86
C SER A 155 -12.52 7.56 -8.56
N ALA A 156 -12.79 8.68 -7.89
CA ALA A 156 -13.61 8.70 -6.67
C ALA A 156 -15.03 8.19 -6.91
N ILE A 157 -15.68 8.70 -7.95
CA ILE A 157 -17.06 8.31 -8.31
C ILE A 157 -17.14 6.81 -8.65
N LEU A 158 -16.19 6.33 -9.46
CA LEU A 158 -16.13 4.91 -9.83
C LEU A 158 -15.94 3.99 -8.64
N HIS A 159 -15.06 4.38 -7.71
CA HIS A 159 -14.86 3.64 -6.48
C HIS A 159 -16.16 3.53 -5.66
N LEU A 160 -16.83 4.67 -5.38
CA LEU A 160 -18.10 4.69 -4.62
C LEU A 160 -19.19 3.90 -5.33
N TRP A 161 -19.34 4.10 -6.64
CA TRP A 161 -20.39 3.43 -7.42
C TRP A 161 -20.19 1.92 -7.44
N PHE A 162 -18.95 1.44 -7.65
CA PHE A 162 -18.67 0.00 -7.66
C PHE A 162 -18.95 -0.66 -6.29
N VAL A 163 -18.51 -0.04 -5.17
CA VAL A 163 -18.81 -0.59 -3.84
C VAL A 163 -20.31 -0.51 -3.49
N THR A 164 -21.06 0.35 -4.17
CA THR A 164 -22.53 0.48 -3.99
C THR A 164 -23.27 -0.58 -4.80
N ILE A 165 -22.89 -0.86 -6.05
CA ILE A 165 -23.45 -1.98 -6.83
C ILE A 165 -23.15 -3.30 -6.13
N HIS A 166 -21.92 -3.45 -5.62
CA HIS A 166 -21.44 -4.64 -4.92
C HIS A 166 -21.66 -5.93 -5.73
N PRO A 167 -21.08 -6.02 -6.95
CA PRO A 167 -21.54 -7.00 -7.95
C PRO A 167 -21.13 -8.45 -7.68
N PHE A 168 -20.22 -8.72 -6.74
CA PHE A 168 -19.69 -10.06 -6.46
C PHE A 168 -20.01 -10.52 -5.04
N ASP A 169 -19.88 -11.82 -4.79
CA ASP A 169 -20.05 -12.40 -3.45
C ASP A 169 -18.94 -11.96 -2.49
N ASP A 170 -17.72 -11.73 -3.00
CA ASP A 170 -16.58 -11.18 -2.27
C ASP A 170 -15.62 -10.47 -3.22
N GLY A 171 -14.62 -9.74 -2.68
CA GLY A 171 -13.58 -9.05 -3.44
C GLY A 171 -13.99 -7.68 -3.98
N ASN A 172 -15.20 -7.22 -3.70
CA ASN A 172 -15.70 -5.94 -4.21
C ASN A 172 -14.82 -4.75 -3.80
N GLY A 173 -14.36 -4.70 -2.55
CA GLY A 173 -13.50 -3.64 -2.07
C GLY A 173 -12.13 -3.64 -2.77
N ARG A 174 -11.50 -4.80 -2.93
CA ARG A 174 -10.21 -4.93 -3.63
C ARG A 174 -10.31 -4.53 -5.10
N LEU A 175 -11.38 -4.94 -5.79
CA LEU A 175 -11.64 -4.57 -7.18
C LEU A 175 -11.98 -3.08 -7.33
N ALA A 176 -12.76 -2.51 -6.42
CA ALA A 176 -13.06 -1.07 -6.41
C ALA A 176 -11.79 -0.23 -6.29
N ARG A 177 -10.88 -0.63 -5.39
CA ARG A 177 -9.59 0.06 -5.23
C ARG A 177 -8.67 -0.15 -6.44
N ALA A 178 -8.71 -1.32 -7.09
CA ALA A 178 -7.98 -1.53 -8.36
C ALA A 178 -8.52 -0.64 -9.49
N ILE A 179 -9.84 -0.46 -9.59
CA ILE A 179 -10.47 0.46 -10.55
C ILE A 179 -10.07 1.91 -10.24
N MET A 180 -10.08 2.30 -8.96
CA MET A 180 -9.61 3.59 -8.48
C MET A 180 -8.17 3.82 -8.92
N ASP A 181 -7.27 2.88 -8.64
CA ASP A 181 -5.85 2.96 -8.99
C ASP A 181 -5.63 3.04 -10.50
N MET A 182 -6.42 2.33 -11.31
CA MET A 182 -6.37 2.42 -12.76
C MET A 182 -6.66 3.85 -13.24
N PHE A 183 -7.64 4.54 -12.64
CA PHE A 183 -8.01 5.90 -13.03
C PHE A 183 -7.04 6.96 -12.50
N LEU A 184 -6.50 6.79 -11.30
CA LEU A 184 -5.43 7.64 -10.80
C LEU A 184 -4.17 7.51 -11.68
N THR A 185 -3.83 6.28 -12.11
CA THR A 185 -2.72 6.05 -13.05
C THR A 185 -2.99 6.68 -14.42
N ARG A 186 -4.26 6.71 -14.88
CA ARG A 186 -4.65 7.48 -16.09
C ARG A 186 -4.45 8.98 -15.91
N SER A 187 -4.78 9.51 -14.73
CA SER A 187 -4.58 10.92 -14.40
C SER A 187 -3.11 11.29 -14.40
N ASP A 188 -2.27 10.43 -13.84
CA ASP A 188 -0.81 10.63 -13.82
C ASP A 188 -0.18 10.52 -15.21
N GLY A 189 -0.83 9.84 -16.16
CA GLY A 189 -0.30 9.57 -17.50
C GLY A 189 0.95 8.69 -17.50
N SER A 190 1.25 8.03 -16.39
CA SER A 190 2.48 7.27 -16.14
C SER A 190 2.20 5.98 -15.40
N LYS A 191 2.91 4.90 -15.78
CA LYS A 191 2.94 3.63 -15.04
C LYS A 191 3.72 3.71 -13.74
N ILE A 192 4.52 4.76 -13.59
CA ILE A 192 5.35 5.00 -12.41
C ILE A 192 4.53 5.84 -11.45
N ARG A 193 4.21 5.26 -10.29
CA ARG A 193 3.46 5.90 -9.23
C ARG A 193 4.18 5.69 -7.90
N PHE A 194 4.33 6.75 -7.12
CA PHE A 194 5.07 6.73 -5.85
C PHE A 194 4.16 6.81 -4.62
N TYR A 195 2.86 7.01 -4.79
CA TYR A 195 1.88 7.05 -3.72
C TYR A 195 1.00 5.80 -3.71
N SER A 196 0.40 5.50 -2.57
CA SER A 196 -0.55 4.42 -2.37
C SER A 196 -1.82 4.96 -1.71
N MET A 197 -2.92 4.95 -2.46
CA MET A 197 -4.24 5.27 -1.92
C MET A 197 -4.70 4.21 -0.92
N SER A 198 -4.46 2.94 -1.21
CA SER A 198 -4.84 1.84 -0.30
C SER A 198 -4.14 1.95 1.06
N ASN A 199 -2.86 2.40 1.11
CA ASN A 199 -2.16 2.67 2.35
C ASN A 199 -2.79 3.82 3.14
N GLN A 200 -3.19 4.91 2.48
CA GLN A 200 -3.82 6.04 3.15
C GLN A 200 -5.23 5.69 3.63
N ILE A 201 -6.03 4.99 2.81
CA ILE A 201 -7.35 4.48 3.20
C ILE A 201 -7.24 3.55 4.41
N PHE A 202 -6.23 2.66 4.45
CA PHE A 202 -6.00 1.78 5.60
C PHE A 202 -5.71 2.56 6.89
N LYS A 203 -4.91 3.64 6.82
CA LYS A 203 -4.64 4.52 7.97
C LYS A 203 -5.91 5.21 8.47
N GLU A 204 -6.86 5.49 7.59
CA GLU A 204 -8.13 6.18 7.87
C GLU A 204 -9.34 5.23 7.80
N HIS A 205 -9.11 3.93 7.92
CA HIS A 205 -10.08 2.87 7.67
C HIS A 205 -11.44 3.09 8.38
N LYS A 206 -11.43 3.60 9.61
CA LYS A 206 -12.68 3.91 10.33
C LYS A 206 -13.48 5.01 9.61
N ARG A 207 -12.81 6.12 9.25
CA ARG A 207 -13.44 7.24 8.53
C ARG A 207 -13.90 6.84 7.15
N TYR A 208 -13.10 6.02 6.46
CA TYR A 208 -13.47 5.44 5.16
C TYR A 208 -14.78 4.67 5.23
N ASN A 209 -14.95 3.76 6.18
CA ASN A 209 -16.17 3.00 6.34
C ASN A 209 -17.37 3.89 6.71
N GLU A 210 -17.18 4.86 7.61
CA GLU A 210 -18.22 5.79 8.03
C GLU A 210 -18.75 6.64 6.86
N ILE A 211 -17.84 7.18 6.01
CA ILE A 211 -18.24 8.03 4.91
C ILE A 211 -18.94 7.25 3.80
N ILE A 212 -18.49 6.05 3.48
CA ILE A 212 -19.15 5.17 2.51
C ILE A 212 -20.56 4.80 3.02
N GLU A 213 -20.69 4.31 4.26
CA GLU A 213 -21.97 3.95 4.85
C GLU A 213 -22.95 5.14 4.84
N LYS A 214 -22.48 6.33 5.23
CA LYS A 214 -23.27 7.56 5.24
C LYS A 214 -23.75 7.92 3.84
N THR A 215 -22.85 7.89 2.86
CA THR A 215 -23.18 8.26 1.48
C THR A 215 -24.14 7.26 0.82
N GLN A 216 -23.94 5.97 1.06
CA GLN A 216 -24.82 4.91 0.53
C GLN A 216 -26.23 4.94 1.11
N LYS A 217 -26.41 5.43 2.33
CA LYS A 217 -27.71 5.59 3.01
C LYS A 217 -28.34 6.97 2.79
N GLY A 218 -27.58 7.91 2.23
CA GLY A 218 -27.99 9.29 2.02
C GLY A 218 -28.81 9.51 0.75
N THR A 219 -28.75 10.73 0.28
CA THR A 219 -29.30 11.16 -1.01
C THR A 219 -28.29 10.94 -2.13
N SER A 220 -28.60 11.40 -3.35
CA SER A 220 -27.65 11.42 -4.47
C SER A 220 -26.55 12.47 -4.35
N ASP A 221 -26.52 13.27 -3.28
CA ASP A 221 -25.42 14.19 -2.99
C ASP A 221 -24.23 13.43 -2.41
N ILE A 222 -23.14 13.38 -3.16
CA ILE A 222 -21.88 12.71 -2.78
C ILE A 222 -20.77 13.69 -2.45
N THR A 223 -21.08 14.98 -2.26
CA THR A 223 -20.07 16.03 -2.06
C THR A 223 -19.16 15.73 -0.90
N GLU A 224 -19.67 15.33 0.28
CA GLU A 224 -18.86 15.03 1.45
C GLU A 224 -17.91 13.83 1.22
N TYR A 225 -18.35 12.85 0.42
CA TYR A 225 -17.48 11.73 0.03
C TYR A 225 -16.35 12.20 -0.91
N LEU A 226 -16.64 13.06 -1.87
CA LEU A 226 -15.64 13.60 -2.79
C LEU A 226 -14.62 14.47 -2.05
N GLU A 227 -15.06 15.31 -1.11
CA GLU A 227 -14.16 16.10 -0.25
C GLU A 227 -13.23 15.18 0.55
N TRP A 228 -13.78 14.16 1.24
CA TRP A 228 -12.98 13.19 1.95
C TRP A 228 -11.98 12.46 1.04
N PHE A 229 -12.41 12.08 -0.18
CA PHE A 229 -11.55 11.37 -1.12
C PHE A 229 -10.37 12.24 -1.56
N LEU A 230 -10.62 13.52 -1.90
CA LEU A 230 -9.59 14.46 -2.30
C LEU A 230 -8.59 14.73 -1.16
N ASP A 231 -9.09 14.94 0.05
CA ASP A 231 -8.25 15.08 1.25
C ASP A 231 -7.40 13.83 1.52
N CYS A 232 -7.98 12.64 1.34
CA CYS A 232 -7.27 11.36 1.49
C CYS A 232 -6.18 11.24 0.41
N PHE A 233 -6.48 11.63 -0.82
CA PHE A 233 -5.54 11.63 -1.93
C PHE A 233 -4.38 12.62 -1.71
N GLU A 234 -4.66 13.83 -1.24
CA GLU A 234 -3.64 14.81 -0.87
C GLU A 234 -2.69 14.23 0.19
N ARG A 235 -3.24 13.63 1.26
CA ARG A 235 -2.41 13.00 2.29
C ARG A 235 -1.58 11.82 1.75
N ALA A 236 -2.09 11.06 0.79
CA ALA A 236 -1.33 10.00 0.13
C ALA A 236 -0.15 10.57 -0.68
N LEU A 237 -0.34 11.69 -1.37
CA LEU A 237 0.72 12.39 -2.11
C LEU A 237 1.79 12.94 -1.17
N LEU A 238 1.40 13.63 -0.09
CA LEU A 238 2.34 14.18 0.90
C LEU A 238 3.16 13.07 1.59
N ALA A 239 2.53 11.95 1.91
CA ALA A 239 3.23 10.78 2.45
C ALA A 239 4.24 10.19 1.45
N SER A 240 3.92 10.22 0.16
CA SER A 240 4.79 9.77 -0.91
C SER A 240 6.03 10.67 -1.07
N GLU A 241 5.87 11.99 -1.02
CA GLU A 241 6.98 12.94 -1.09
C GLU A 241 8.00 12.63 0.02
N LYS A 242 7.52 12.44 1.25
CA LYS A 242 8.36 12.07 2.38
C LYS A 242 9.11 10.75 2.18
N ASN A 243 8.42 9.74 1.63
CA ASN A 243 9.05 8.44 1.34
C ASN A 243 10.12 8.57 0.24
N LEU A 244 9.87 9.38 -0.80
CA LEU A 244 10.84 9.65 -1.86
C LEU A 244 12.09 10.37 -1.30
N GLU A 245 11.91 11.33 -0.41
CA GLU A 245 13.04 12.00 0.26
C GLU A 245 13.90 11.00 1.02
N ILE A 246 13.31 10.06 1.75
CA ILE A 246 14.03 9.00 2.48
C ILE A 246 14.80 8.09 1.52
N ILE A 247 14.18 7.68 0.41
CA ILE A 247 14.83 6.83 -0.61
C ILE A 247 16.00 7.55 -1.25
N LEU A 248 15.83 8.82 -1.60
CA LEU A 248 16.89 9.65 -2.16
C LEU A 248 18.03 9.88 -1.16
N ASP A 249 17.70 10.12 0.12
CA ASP A 249 18.69 10.29 1.17
C ASP A 249 19.49 9.00 1.40
N LYS A 250 18.82 7.85 1.44
CA LYS A 250 19.47 6.52 1.51
C LYS A 250 20.45 6.30 0.36
N SER A 251 20.08 6.68 -0.85
CA SER A 251 20.96 6.57 -2.00
C SER A 251 22.18 7.47 -1.88
N ARG A 252 21.96 8.76 -1.57
CA ARG A 252 23.05 9.72 -1.37
C ARG A 252 23.99 9.30 -0.23
N PHE A 253 23.44 8.70 0.82
CA PHE A 253 24.21 8.14 1.92
C PHE A 253 25.14 7.02 1.42
N TRP A 254 24.64 6.05 0.67
CA TRP A 254 25.45 4.96 0.16
C TRP A 254 26.47 5.41 -0.90
N ASP A 255 26.14 6.40 -1.70
CA ASP A 255 27.09 7.00 -2.65
C ASP A 255 28.23 7.70 -1.92
N ARG A 256 27.93 8.47 -0.86
CA ARG A 256 28.94 9.13 0.00
C ARG A 256 29.89 8.12 0.65
N HIS A 257 29.34 7.00 1.10
CA HIS A 257 30.08 5.96 1.81
C HIS A 257 30.51 4.79 0.93
N ARG A 258 30.51 4.96 -0.41
CA ARG A 258 30.85 3.89 -1.37
C ARG A 258 32.23 3.27 -1.13
N ALA A 259 33.23 4.06 -0.72
CA ALA A 259 34.59 3.62 -0.43
C ALA A 259 34.78 3.21 1.04
N THR A 260 33.76 3.36 1.90
CA THR A 260 33.88 3.05 3.34
C THR A 260 33.75 1.55 3.56
N SER A 261 34.80 0.91 4.08
CA SER A 261 34.72 -0.53 4.41
C SER A 261 33.88 -0.76 5.65
N ILE A 262 32.80 -1.55 5.49
CA ILE A 262 31.90 -1.97 6.56
C ILE A 262 31.58 -3.46 6.42
N ASN A 263 31.26 -4.10 7.55
CA ASN A 263 30.85 -5.50 7.57
C ASN A 263 29.35 -5.65 7.23
N GLU A 264 28.90 -6.90 6.98
CA GLU A 264 27.51 -7.20 6.63
C GLU A 264 26.50 -6.80 7.72
N ARG A 265 26.83 -6.98 9.02
CA ARG A 265 25.95 -6.59 10.13
C ARG A 265 25.74 -5.08 10.15
N GLN A 266 26.79 -4.30 9.92
CA GLN A 266 26.75 -2.84 9.83
C GLN A 266 25.89 -2.38 8.64
N ARG A 267 26.04 -3.03 7.49
CA ARG A 267 25.21 -2.75 6.31
C ARG A 267 23.73 -3.04 6.56
N LEU A 268 23.42 -4.19 7.15
CA LEU A 268 22.06 -4.57 7.50
C LEU A 268 21.40 -3.55 8.41
N ILE A 269 22.13 -3.05 9.41
CA ILE A 269 21.55 -2.13 10.39
C ILE A 269 21.33 -0.72 9.83
N ILE A 270 22.21 -0.22 8.98
CA ILE A 270 22.02 1.05 8.28
C ILE A 270 20.78 0.97 7.39
N ASN A 271 20.64 -0.11 6.61
CA ASN A 271 19.44 -0.32 5.80
C ASN A 271 18.18 -0.41 6.66
N TYR A 272 18.23 -1.13 7.78
CA TYR A 272 17.12 -1.23 8.72
C TYR A 272 16.68 0.14 9.26
N LEU A 273 17.61 1.04 9.57
CA LEU A 273 17.29 2.38 10.04
C LEU A 273 16.56 3.19 8.96
N TYR A 274 16.97 3.09 7.71
CA TYR A 274 16.28 3.73 6.59
C TYR A 274 14.89 3.10 6.32
N ASP A 275 14.80 1.77 6.32
CA ASP A 275 13.56 1.03 6.01
C ASP A 275 12.49 1.16 7.12
N ASN A 276 12.88 1.66 8.30
CA ASN A 276 11.96 1.88 9.43
C ASN A 276 11.96 3.34 9.90
N TYR A 277 12.33 4.25 9.04
CA TYR A 277 12.43 5.68 9.34
C TYR A 277 11.11 6.28 9.85
N ASP A 278 9.97 5.86 9.31
CA ASP A 278 8.63 6.32 9.68
C ASP A 278 8.01 5.59 10.88
N LYS A 279 8.62 4.49 11.34
CA LYS A 279 8.06 3.65 12.42
C LYS A 279 8.56 4.03 13.80
N GLU A 280 8.55 5.33 14.16
CA GLU A 280 8.87 5.85 15.50
C GLU A 280 10.25 5.49 16.08
N ILE A 281 11.08 4.74 15.35
CA ILE A 281 12.40 4.31 15.80
C ILE A 281 13.46 5.12 15.05
N GLY A 282 13.42 6.43 15.21
CA GLY A 282 14.42 7.33 14.64
C GLY A 282 15.83 7.14 15.22
N PHE A 283 16.00 6.22 16.16
CA PHE A 283 17.27 5.91 16.79
C PHE A 283 17.46 4.41 17.02
N LEU A 284 18.68 3.97 17.05
CA LEU A 284 19.08 2.60 17.33
C LEU A 284 19.72 2.50 18.71
N ARG A 285 19.35 1.50 19.49
CA ARG A 285 20.04 1.12 20.73
C ARG A 285 20.89 -0.12 20.51
N THR A 286 21.98 -0.25 21.28
CA THR A 286 22.88 -1.42 21.23
C THR A 286 22.12 -2.75 21.36
N SER A 287 21.13 -2.83 22.26
CA SER A 287 20.32 -4.03 22.46
C SER A 287 19.45 -4.38 21.24
N VAL A 288 18.92 -3.38 20.53
CA VAL A 288 18.14 -3.58 19.30
C VAL A 288 19.05 -4.08 18.18
N TYR A 289 20.23 -3.47 18.03
CA TYR A 289 21.26 -3.95 17.11
C TYR A 289 21.59 -5.43 17.37
N ALA A 290 21.99 -5.76 18.60
CA ALA A 290 22.41 -7.11 18.99
C ALA A 290 21.33 -8.15 18.68
N LYS A 291 20.07 -7.86 19.03
CA LYS A 291 18.93 -8.72 18.75
C LYS A 291 18.70 -8.90 17.24
N ARG A 292 18.80 -7.82 16.47
CA ARG A 292 18.50 -7.81 15.03
C ARG A 292 19.50 -8.60 14.20
N VAL A 293 20.79 -8.42 14.50
CA VAL A 293 21.88 -9.10 13.76
C VAL A 293 22.40 -10.36 14.46
N LYS A 294 21.74 -10.78 15.55
CA LYS A 294 22.05 -12.00 16.32
C LYS A 294 23.52 -12.05 16.77
N CYS A 295 24.01 -11.00 17.43
CA CYS A 295 25.35 -10.94 17.99
C CYS A 295 25.33 -10.55 19.48
N SER A 296 26.50 -10.62 20.15
CA SER A 296 26.63 -10.16 21.54
C SER A 296 26.52 -8.63 21.63
N THR A 297 26.14 -8.12 22.80
CA THR A 297 26.06 -6.67 23.09
C THR A 297 27.41 -5.97 22.89
N ASP A 298 28.50 -6.64 23.22
CA ASP A 298 29.84 -6.08 23.03
C ASP A 298 30.22 -5.96 21.55
N THR A 299 29.85 -6.97 20.75
CA THR A 299 30.03 -6.91 19.30
C THR A 299 29.18 -5.77 18.70
N ALA A 300 27.92 -5.66 19.14
CA ALA A 300 27.03 -4.60 18.72
C ALA A 300 27.58 -3.20 19.06
N LEU A 301 28.11 -3.05 20.26
CA LEU A 301 28.72 -1.77 20.71
C LEU A 301 29.93 -1.41 19.86
N ARG A 302 30.82 -2.37 19.58
CA ARG A 302 32.00 -2.15 18.72
C ARG A 302 31.60 -1.78 17.29
N ASP A 303 30.63 -2.49 16.70
CA ASP A 303 30.14 -2.19 15.37
C ASP A 303 29.52 -0.77 15.30
N LEU A 304 28.77 -0.34 16.33
CA LEU A 304 28.15 0.99 16.41
C LEU A 304 29.22 2.10 16.59
N GLN A 305 30.21 1.88 17.45
CA GLN A 305 31.34 2.82 17.65
C GLN A 305 32.14 2.98 16.37
N ASP A 306 32.40 1.90 15.64
CA ASP A 306 33.09 1.93 14.36
C ASP A 306 32.30 2.73 13.31
N LEU A 307 30.95 2.54 13.25
CA LEU A 307 30.10 3.34 12.38
C LEU A 307 30.09 4.84 12.74
N VAL A 308 30.16 5.17 14.04
CA VAL A 308 30.30 6.57 14.50
C VAL A 308 31.63 7.14 14.07
N THR A 309 32.75 6.40 14.27
CA THR A 309 34.11 6.81 13.84
C THR A 309 34.17 7.05 12.32
N LYS A 310 33.46 6.26 11.54
CA LYS A 310 33.35 6.39 10.08
C LYS A 310 32.38 7.50 9.63
N GLY A 311 31.75 8.22 10.57
CA GLY A 311 30.81 9.31 10.27
C GLY A 311 29.50 8.84 9.65
N MET A 312 29.17 7.55 9.75
CA MET A 312 27.93 6.96 9.23
C MET A 312 26.76 7.07 10.24
N LEU A 313 27.09 7.00 11.53
CA LEU A 313 26.16 7.24 12.62
C LEU A 313 26.67 8.39 13.51
N LYS A 314 25.74 9.03 14.21
CA LYS A 314 26.05 9.90 15.36
C LYS A 314 25.45 9.28 16.62
N ALA A 315 26.16 9.41 17.74
CA ALA A 315 25.70 9.04 19.04
C ALA A 315 25.06 10.26 19.72
N GLU A 316 23.85 10.08 20.26
CA GLU A 316 23.19 11.08 21.11
C GLU A 316 22.88 10.44 22.47
N ASP A 317 23.44 11.03 23.53
CA ASP A 317 23.18 10.56 24.88
C ASP A 317 21.80 11.04 25.36
N SER A 318 20.99 10.08 25.81
CA SER A 318 19.70 10.34 26.46
C SER A 318 19.71 9.79 27.88
N GLY A 319 20.45 10.48 28.76
CA GLY A 319 20.66 10.06 30.15
C GLY A 319 21.41 8.74 30.28
N LYS A 320 20.79 7.69 30.79
CA LYS A 320 21.46 6.38 31.00
C LYS A 320 21.58 5.51 29.74
N LYS A 321 21.18 6.00 28.55
CA LYS A 321 21.17 5.21 27.29
C LYS A 321 21.65 6.05 26.13
N THR A 322 22.51 5.47 25.30
CA THR A 322 22.98 6.09 24.05
C THR A 322 22.09 5.66 22.90
N ASN A 323 21.63 6.63 22.12
CA ASN A 323 20.90 6.44 20.87
C ASN A 323 21.85 6.70 19.69
N TYR A 324 21.75 5.90 18.66
CA TYR A 324 22.53 6.04 17.43
C TYR A 324 21.60 6.40 16.27
N LEU A 325 21.93 7.45 15.54
CA LEU A 325 21.16 7.96 14.41
C LEU A 325 22.03 7.97 13.16
N VAL A 326 21.40 7.79 12.00
CA VAL A 326 22.10 7.93 10.71
C VAL A 326 22.50 9.40 10.50
N VAL A 327 23.73 9.63 10.01
CA VAL A 327 24.19 10.95 9.55
C VAL A 327 23.61 11.17 8.15
N SER A 328 22.37 11.66 8.08
CA SER A 328 21.64 11.88 6.84
C SER A 328 22.29 12.99 6.01
N PRO A 329 22.58 12.77 4.71
CA PRO A 329 23.06 13.81 3.79
C PRO A 329 22.11 14.99 3.61
N ALA A 330 20.79 14.77 3.73
CA ALA A 330 19.76 15.79 3.56
C ALA A 330 19.42 16.51 4.88
N ASN A 331 20.12 16.23 5.99
CA ASN A 331 19.76 16.73 7.32
C ASN A 331 18.31 16.46 7.73
N ILE A 332 17.73 15.38 7.23
CA ILE A 332 16.38 14.98 7.58
C ILE A 332 16.38 14.73 9.10
N ARG A 333 15.78 15.64 9.85
CA ARG A 333 15.62 15.49 11.30
C ARG A 333 14.55 14.47 11.56
N ILE A 334 14.90 13.40 12.24
CA ILE A 334 13.96 12.48 12.82
C ILE A 334 13.14 13.25 13.86
N PRO A 335 11.79 13.32 13.76
CA PRO A 335 10.99 14.03 14.76
C PRO A 335 11.29 13.47 16.15
N LYS A 336 11.62 14.33 17.11
CA LYS A 336 11.60 13.95 18.53
C LYS A 336 10.14 13.70 18.89
N ILE A 337 9.81 12.50 19.35
CA ILE A 337 8.53 12.23 19.97
C ILE A 337 8.44 13.15 21.18
N SER A 338 7.49 14.10 21.16
CA SER A 338 7.09 14.81 22.36
C SER A 338 6.54 13.79 23.35
N SER A 339 7.06 13.80 24.56
CA SER A 339 6.76 12.92 25.70
C SER A 339 5.35 13.16 26.29
N GLU A 340 4.36 13.55 25.51
CA GLU A 340 3.04 13.98 25.99
C GLU A 340 1.88 13.02 25.75
N MET A 341 2.12 11.74 25.35
CA MET A 341 1.04 10.74 25.32
C MET A 341 1.37 9.51 26.17
N GLN A 342 1.69 9.71 27.46
CA GLN A 342 1.61 8.67 28.47
C GLN A 342 0.87 9.24 29.70
N THR A 343 -0.43 9.46 29.54
CA THR A 343 -1.41 9.48 30.68
C THR A 343 -2.79 9.73 30.06
N THR A 344 -3.50 8.69 29.78
CA THR A 344 -4.93 8.41 30.15
C THR A 344 -5.33 7.08 29.55
#